data_c295c2b0a02e895c23ffa8657c58d8a7
#
_entry.id   c295c2b0a02e895c23ffa8657c58d8a7
#
_cell.length_a   1.000
_cell.length_b   1.000
_cell.length_c   1.000
_cell.angle_alpha   90.00
_cell.angle_beta   90.00
_cell.angle_gamma   90.00
#
_symmetry.space_group_name_H-M   'P 1'
#
loop_
_entity.id
_entity.type
_entity.pdbx_description
1 polymer ?
#
loop_
_entity_poly.entity_id
_entity_poly.type
_entity_poly.pdbx_seq_one_letter_code
_entity_poly.pdbx_strand_id
1 'polypeptide(L)'
;CRFCASTLDGLERGLTPAEMLDQIYRIQKLTGERVSNVVVMGSGEPLDNYDNLLVFLRMLTDENGLNISQRNVTVSTCGIVPKMYELAEEKLQITLALSLHATTDEKRRRLMPIANKYGMKELMDACRNYADKTGRRLTFEYSLVGGVNDTKEDAEELIGLAAPLGSHVNLIPVNPIKERDFVQSNHAAIAAFQKRLEKGGVNVTIRREMGRDIDGACGQLRRRHMEEQSE
;
A
#
# COMPACT_ATOMS: atom_id res chain seq x y z
N CYS A 1 -9.23 -5.01 -2.34
CA CYS A 1 -8.44 -6.20 -2.73
C CYS A 1 -9.14 -7.47 -2.27
N ARG A 2 -9.23 -8.48 -3.13
CA ARG A 2 -9.94 -9.73 -2.80
C ARG A 2 -9.22 -10.60 -1.78
N PHE A 3 -7.94 -10.37 -1.55
CA PHE A 3 -7.14 -11.06 -0.53
C PHE A 3 -7.06 -10.30 0.81
N CYS A 4 -7.75 -9.18 0.96
CA CYS A 4 -7.67 -8.33 2.15
C CYS A 4 -8.82 -8.61 3.12
N ALA A 5 -8.52 -8.86 4.38
CA ALA A 5 -9.51 -9.06 5.43
C ALA A 5 -10.37 -7.81 5.68
N SER A 6 -9.80 -6.59 5.51
CA SER A 6 -10.53 -5.33 5.73
C SER A 6 -11.66 -5.08 4.74
N THR A 7 -11.78 -5.87 3.65
CA THR A 7 -12.81 -5.66 2.62
C THR A 7 -14.05 -6.55 2.81
N LEU A 8 -14.06 -7.40 3.82
CA LEU A 8 -15.13 -8.36 4.03
C LEU A 8 -16.41 -7.70 4.52
N ASP A 9 -16.29 -6.68 5.37
CA ASP A 9 -17.41 -6.00 6.01
C ASP A 9 -17.80 -4.66 5.35
N GLY A 10 -17.10 -4.31 4.24
CA GLY A 10 -17.34 -3.07 3.51
C GLY A 10 -16.74 -1.82 4.18
N LEU A 11 -17.17 -0.65 3.70
CA LEU A 11 -16.76 0.65 4.25
C LEU A 11 -17.80 1.12 5.27
N GLU A 12 -17.36 1.36 6.50
CA GLU A 12 -18.21 1.96 7.52
C GLU A 12 -18.30 3.49 7.32
N ARG A 13 -17.17 4.19 7.36
CA ARG A 13 -17.06 5.64 7.10
C ARG A 13 -15.61 6.07 6.87
N GLY A 14 -15.43 7.28 6.35
CA GLY A 14 -14.13 7.95 6.35
C GLY A 14 -13.77 8.49 7.74
N LEU A 15 -12.46 8.48 8.07
CA LEU A 15 -11.95 9.14 9.28
C LEU A 15 -11.79 10.64 9.04
N THR A 16 -12.06 11.44 10.07
CA THR A 16 -11.70 12.84 10.09
C THR A 16 -10.20 13.04 10.30
N PRO A 17 -9.62 14.20 9.94
CA PRO A 17 -8.21 14.50 10.20
C PRO A 17 -7.84 14.38 11.68
N ALA A 18 -8.72 14.80 12.56
CA ALA A 18 -8.53 14.73 14.01
C ALA A 18 -8.43 13.29 14.51
N GLU A 19 -9.29 12.38 14.00
CA GLU A 19 -9.22 10.96 14.35
C GLU A 19 -7.94 10.29 13.84
N MET A 20 -7.45 10.70 12.66
CA MET A 20 -6.17 10.21 12.14
C MET A 20 -5.00 10.67 13.01
N LEU A 21 -4.96 11.93 13.44
CA LEU A 21 -3.93 12.47 14.32
C LEU A 21 -3.99 11.90 15.74
N ASP A 22 -5.19 11.67 16.28
CA ASP A 22 -5.39 11.13 17.62
C ASP A 22 -4.71 9.75 17.79
N GLN A 23 -4.68 8.94 16.74
CA GLN A 23 -3.94 7.65 16.76
C GLN A 23 -2.46 7.87 17.07
N ILE A 24 -1.84 8.89 16.46
CA ILE A 24 -0.40 9.18 16.66
C ILE A 24 -0.17 9.71 18.08
N TYR A 25 -0.98 10.64 18.54
CA TYR A 25 -0.88 11.18 19.90
C TYR A 25 -1.08 10.11 20.97
N ARG A 26 -2.03 9.19 20.76
CA ARG A 26 -2.25 8.07 21.69
C ARG A 26 -1.06 7.12 21.72
N ILE A 27 -0.49 6.77 20.57
CA ILE A 27 0.70 5.91 20.49
C ILE A 27 1.86 6.57 21.23
N GLN A 28 2.16 7.86 20.97
CA GLN A 28 3.22 8.59 21.66
C GLN A 28 2.99 8.64 23.18
N LYS A 29 1.74 8.84 23.61
CA LYS A 29 1.40 8.85 25.04
C LYS A 29 1.58 7.49 25.69
N LEU A 30 1.24 6.41 25.00
CA LEU A 30 1.34 5.03 25.52
C LEU A 30 2.78 4.54 25.59
N THR A 31 3.59 4.86 24.58
CA THR A 31 4.97 4.37 24.48
C THR A 31 5.99 5.30 25.12
N GLY A 32 5.67 6.57 25.27
CA GLY A 32 6.62 7.62 25.65
C GLY A 32 7.61 7.99 24.55
N GLU A 33 7.46 7.41 23.34
CA GLU A 33 8.35 7.60 22.21
C GLU A 33 7.73 8.54 21.16
N ARG A 34 8.59 9.32 20.49
CA ARG A 34 8.17 10.17 19.38
C ARG A 34 7.93 9.33 18.13
N VAL A 35 6.78 9.47 17.50
CA VAL A 35 6.53 8.94 16.15
C VAL A 35 7.28 9.79 15.13
N SER A 36 8.19 9.16 14.38
CA SER A 36 9.03 9.83 13.36
C SER A 36 8.66 9.48 11.93
N ASN A 37 7.99 8.35 11.71
CA ASN A 37 7.54 7.87 10.41
C ASN A 37 6.07 7.49 10.45
N VAL A 38 5.33 7.82 9.40
CA VAL A 38 3.91 7.50 9.29
C VAL A 38 3.63 6.83 7.95
N VAL A 39 2.93 5.70 8.01
CA VAL A 39 2.42 5.03 6.81
C VAL A 39 0.89 5.02 6.85
N VAL A 40 0.26 5.60 5.85
CA VAL A 40 -1.19 5.56 5.67
C VAL A 40 -1.51 4.30 4.87
N MET A 41 -1.49 3.16 5.57
CA MET A 41 -1.63 1.80 5.03
C MET A 41 -2.54 0.95 5.93
N GLY A 42 -3.63 1.51 6.39
CA GLY A 42 -4.57 0.81 7.26
C GLY A 42 -5.76 0.22 6.51
N SER A 43 -6.90 0.17 7.19
CA SER A 43 -8.17 -0.23 6.59
C SER A 43 -8.73 0.90 5.73
N GLY A 44 -9.11 0.58 4.50
CA GLY A 44 -9.70 1.54 3.55
C GLY A 44 -8.74 2.02 2.46
N GLU A 45 -9.19 3.04 1.74
CA GLU A 45 -8.46 3.68 0.64
C GLU A 45 -8.29 5.17 0.94
N PRO A 46 -7.07 5.65 1.19
CA PRO A 46 -6.86 7.06 1.56
C PRO A 46 -7.35 8.06 0.51
N LEU A 47 -7.21 7.73 -0.77
CA LEU A 47 -7.64 8.63 -1.85
C LEU A 47 -9.17 8.68 -2.04
N ASP A 48 -9.92 7.76 -1.41
CA ASP A 48 -11.38 7.84 -1.34
C ASP A 48 -11.84 8.83 -0.25
N ASN A 49 -10.96 9.15 0.70
CA ASN A 49 -11.14 10.15 1.75
C ASN A 49 -10.21 11.36 1.56
N TYR A 50 -10.11 11.82 0.32
CA TYR A 50 -9.04 12.69 -0.17
C TYR A 50 -8.90 14.02 0.59
N ASP A 51 -10.00 14.75 0.78
CA ASP A 51 -9.96 16.07 1.42
C ASP A 51 -9.48 15.97 2.88
N ASN A 52 -9.98 14.98 3.61
CA ASN A 52 -9.55 14.71 4.99
C ASN A 52 -8.08 14.24 5.02
N LEU A 53 -7.65 13.45 4.04
CA LEU A 53 -6.24 13.05 3.91
C LEU A 53 -5.33 14.27 3.74
N LEU A 54 -5.67 15.22 2.87
CA LEU A 54 -4.86 16.42 2.65
C LEU A 54 -4.77 17.28 3.92
N VAL A 55 -5.88 17.50 4.60
CA VAL A 55 -5.88 18.23 5.87
C VAL A 55 -5.01 17.52 6.91
N PHE A 56 -5.15 16.20 7.04
CA PHE A 56 -4.32 15.38 7.93
C PHE A 56 -2.83 15.51 7.60
N LEU A 57 -2.44 15.40 6.32
CA LEU A 57 -1.03 15.51 5.90
C LEU A 57 -0.44 16.88 6.23
N ARG A 58 -1.20 17.96 6.04
CA ARG A 58 -0.78 19.33 6.38
C ARG A 58 -0.60 19.50 7.90
N MET A 59 -1.56 19.05 8.70
CA MET A 59 -1.47 19.10 10.16
C MET A 59 -0.32 18.23 10.71
N LEU A 60 -0.10 17.06 10.13
CA LEU A 60 0.97 16.13 10.51
C LEU A 60 2.36 16.74 10.33
N THR A 61 2.52 17.55 9.30
CA THR A 61 3.80 18.14 8.90
C THR A 61 3.98 19.59 9.34
N ASP A 62 2.99 20.16 10.01
CA ASP A 62 3.01 21.54 10.53
C ASP A 62 4.11 21.69 11.60
N GLU A 63 4.89 22.78 11.48
CA GLU A 63 6.01 23.08 12.39
C GLU A 63 5.58 23.33 13.84
N ASN A 64 4.34 23.82 14.04
CA ASN A 64 3.75 24.06 15.33
C ASN A 64 3.04 22.83 15.91
N GLY A 65 2.99 21.71 15.16
CA GLY A 65 2.36 20.46 15.55
C GLY A 65 3.35 19.33 15.77
N LEU A 66 3.06 18.18 15.17
CA LEU A 66 3.93 16.99 15.25
C LEU A 66 5.27 17.17 14.51
N ASN A 67 5.31 18.06 13.54
CA ASN A 67 6.49 18.41 12.75
C ASN A 67 7.19 17.16 12.18
N ILE A 68 6.40 16.24 11.60
CA ILE A 68 6.93 15.07 10.93
C ILE A 68 7.29 15.45 9.50
N SER A 69 8.53 15.20 9.10
CA SER A 69 8.96 15.50 7.73
C SER A 69 8.06 14.79 6.70
N GLN A 70 7.64 15.49 5.66
CA GLN A 70 6.88 14.89 4.55
C GLN A 70 7.57 13.67 3.95
N ARG A 71 8.91 13.63 3.95
CA ARG A 71 9.71 12.51 3.44
C ARG A 71 9.56 11.23 4.29
N ASN A 72 9.11 11.37 5.51
CA ASN A 72 8.85 10.28 6.44
C ASN A 72 7.38 9.84 6.42
N VAL A 73 6.60 10.34 5.47
CA VAL A 73 5.20 9.98 5.29
C VAL A 73 5.02 9.18 4.00
N THR A 74 4.38 8.04 4.11
CA THR A 74 4.00 7.21 2.97
C THR A 74 2.49 7.10 2.91
N VAL A 75 1.91 7.38 1.75
CA VAL A 75 0.48 7.17 1.48
C VAL A 75 0.35 6.02 0.50
N SER A 76 -0.40 4.98 0.88
CA SER A 76 -0.71 3.86 -0.01
C SER A 76 -2.03 4.08 -0.70
N THR A 77 -2.13 3.63 -1.94
CA THR A 77 -3.39 3.66 -2.71
C THR A 77 -3.55 2.43 -3.57
N CYS A 78 -4.79 1.99 -3.76
CA CYS A 78 -5.13 0.97 -4.74
C CYS A 78 -5.13 1.50 -6.19
N GLY A 79 -4.92 2.81 -6.39
CA GLY A 79 -4.83 3.42 -7.70
C GLY A 79 -6.14 4.06 -8.18
N ILE A 80 -6.69 4.99 -7.42
CA ILE A 80 -7.78 5.89 -7.88
C ILE A 80 -7.14 6.95 -8.78
N VAL A 81 -7.06 6.66 -10.08
CA VAL A 81 -6.27 7.41 -11.05
C VAL A 81 -6.56 8.92 -11.04
N PRO A 82 -7.80 9.42 -11.07
CA PRO A 82 -8.05 10.86 -11.01
C PRO A 82 -7.46 11.51 -9.76
N LYS A 83 -7.56 10.85 -8.61
CA LYS A 83 -7.02 11.33 -7.33
C LYS A 83 -5.50 11.27 -7.25
N MET A 84 -4.86 10.37 -8.00
CA MET A 84 -3.40 10.37 -8.14
C MET A 84 -2.91 11.60 -8.91
N TYR A 85 -3.63 12.02 -9.96
CA TYR A 85 -3.34 13.26 -10.67
C TYR A 85 -3.54 14.49 -9.78
N GLU A 86 -4.65 14.57 -9.04
CA GLU A 86 -4.91 15.66 -8.07
C GLU A 86 -3.79 15.72 -7.02
N LEU A 87 -3.40 14.57 -6.44
CA LEU A 87 -2.33 14.50 -5.44
C LEU A 87 -0.97 14.97 -5.98
N ALA A 88 -0.69 14.74 -7.27
CA ALA A 88 0.53 15.20 -7.91
C ALA A 88 0.60 16.75 -7.97
N GLU A 89 -0.55 17.44 -8.11
CA GLU A 89 -0.62 18.90 -8.11
C GLU A 89 -0.34 19.51 -6.72
N GLU A 90 -0.58 18.79 -5.65
CA GLU A 90 -0.28 19.25 -4.28
C GLU A 90 1.22 19.40 -4.01
N LYS A 91 2.08 18.82 -4.85
CA LYS A 91 3.55 18.89 -4.79
C LYS A 91 4.13 18.52 -3.42
N LEU A 92 3.43 17.65 -2.70
CA LEU A 92 3.87 17.12 -1.41
C LEU A 92 5.10 16.24 -1.59
N GLN A 93 6.03 16.31 -0.63
CA GLN A 93 7.25 15.50 -0.65
C GLN A 93 7.07 14.12 0.03
N ILE A 94 5.85 13.60 0.04
CA ILE A 94 5.51 12.28 0.56
C ILE A 94 5.92 11.17 -0.41
N THR A 95 6.02 9.94 0.09
CA THR A 95 6.15 8.74 -0.75
C THR A 95 4.76 8.22 -1.12
N LEU A 96 4.49 8.06 -2.40
CA LEU A 96 3.29 7.37 -2.86
C LEU A 96 3.60 5.89 -3.06
N ALA A 97 2.86 5.02 -2.36
CA ALA A 97 2.95 3.58 -2.49
C ALA A 97 1.72 3.06 -3.25
N LEU A 98 1.93 2.57 -4.47
CA LEU A 98 0.85 1.99 -5.27
C LEU A 98 0.71 0.50 -4.97
N SER A 99 -0.46 0.10 -4.51
CA SER A 99 -0.88 -1.30 -4.46
C SER A 99 -1.08 -1.84 -5.88
N LEU A 100 0.00 -2.32 -6.50
CA LEU A 100 0.00 -2.80 -7.88
C LEU A 100 -0.52 -4.24 -7.96
N HIS A 101 0.10 -5.15 -7.24
CA HIS A 101 -0.23 -6.57 -7.01
C HIS A 101 -0.36 -7.45 -8.26
N ALA A 102 -0.29 -6.91 -9.46
CA ALA A 102 -0.25 -7.65 -10.72
C ALA A 102 0.34 -6.76 -11.83
N THR A 103 0.76 -7.37 -12.91
CA THR A 103 1.45 -6.73 -14.04
C THR A 103 0.58 -6.58 -15.28
N THR A 104 -0.56 -7.30 -15.31
CA THR A 104 -1.53 -7.26 -16.41
C THR A 104 -2.92 -6.89 -15.91
N ASP A 105 -3.74 -6.33 -16.80
CA ASP A 105 -5.14 -6.01 -16.52
C ASP A 105 -5.93 -7.24 -16.07
N GLU A 106 -5.72 -8.37 -16.71
CA GLU A 106 -6.42 -9.62 -16.39
C GLU A 106 -6.12 -10.08 -14.95
N LYS A 107 -4.83 -10.22 -14.62
CA LYS A 107 -4.41 -10.65 -13.27
C LYS A 107 -4.82 -9.63 -12.22
N ARG A 108 -4.70 -8.34 -12.52
CA ARG A 108 -5.06 -7.27 -11.59
C ARG A 108 -6.55 -7.25 -11.28
N ARG A 109 -7.44 -7.47 -12.27
CA ARG A 109 -8.89 -7.61 -12.05
C ARG A 109 -9.26 -8.80 -11.16
N ARG A 110 -8.50 -9.88 -11.23
CA ARG A 110 -8.70 -11.04 -10.33
C ARG A 110 -8.39 -10.70 -8.87
N LEU A 111 -7.40 -9.86 -8.62
CA LEU A 111 -6.94 -9.50 -7.28
C LEU A 111 -7.60 -8.23 -6.74
N MET A 112 -7.83 -7.26 -7.60
CA MET A 112 -8.24 -5.90 -7.24
C MET A 112 -9.41 -5.42 -8.11
N PRO A 113 -10.64 -5.35 -7.56
CA PRO A 113 -11.81 -4.89 -8.32
C PRO A 113 -11.69 -3.49 -8.93
N ILE A 114 -10.87 -2.60 -8.35
CA ILE A 114 -10.60 -1.27 -8.89
C ILE A 114 -10.01 -1.30 -10.32
N ALA A 115 -9.36 -2.39 -10.69
CA ALA A 115 -8.81 -2.60 -12.04
C ALA A 115 -9.89 -2.76 -13.13
N ASN A 116 -11.17 -2.94 -12.74
CA ASN A 116 -12.28 -2.85 -13.70
C ASN A 116 -12.57 -1.40 -14.12
N LYS A 117 -12.18 -0.43 -13.28
CA LYS A 117 -12.39 1.00 -13.54
C LYS A 117 -11.17 1.66 -14.16
N TYR A 118 -9.97 1.30 -13.71
CA TYR A 118 -8.71 1.90 -14.15
C TYR A 118 -7.75 0.80 -14.65
N GLY A 119 -7.45 0.83 -15.95
CA GLY A 119 -6.54 -0.13 -16.58
C GLY A 119 -5.07 0.14 -16.28
N MET A 120 -4.21 -0.84 -16.57
CA MET A 120 -2.77 -0.75 -16.31
C MET A 120 -2.10 0.43 -16.99
N LYS A 121 -2.48 0.70 -18.27
CA LYS A 121 -1.89 1.82 -19.02
C LYS A 121 -2.18 3.15 -18.32
N GLU A 122 -3.44 3.41 -18.00
CA GLU A 122 -3.90 4.64 -17.33
C GLU A 122 -3.27 4.80 -15.95
N LEU A 123 -3.16 3.70 -15.20
CA LEU A 123 -2.53 3.66 -13.90
C LEU A 123 -1.04 4.00 -13.96
N MET A 124 -0.30 3.42 -14.93
CA MET A 124 1.12 3.69 -15.10
C MET A 124 1.39 5.10 -15.63
N ASP A 125 0.47 5.66 -16.44
CA ASP A 125 0.55 7.06 -16.87
C ASP A 125 0.39 8.01 -15.67
N ALA A 126 -0.53 7.71 -14.74
CA ALA A 126 -0.66 8.46 -13.48
C ALA A 126 0.59 8.35 -12.60
N CYS A 127 1.21 7.18 -12.52
CA CYS A 127 2.47 6.99 -11.80
C CYS A 127 3.60 7.86 -12.37
N ARG A 128 3.75 7.88 -13.71
CA ARG A 128 4.74 8.74 -14.37
C ARG A 128 4.49 10.22 -14.07
N ASN A 129 3.24 10.66 -14.24
CA ASN A 129 2.86 12.03 -13.92
C ASN A 129 3.19 12.43 -12.48
N TYR A 130 2.90 11.54 -11.51
CA TYR A 130 3.21 11.79 -10.11
C TYR A 130 4.73 11.93 -9.90
N ALA A 131 5.53 11.01 -10.45
CA ALA A 131 6.99 11.05 -10.33
C ALA A 131 7.57 12.33 -10.96
N ASP A 132 7.11 12.69 -12.16
CA ASP A 132 7.59 13.86 -12.89
C ASP A 132 7.26 15.17 -12.16
N LYS A 133 6.05 15.31 -11.63
CA LYS A 133 5.60 16.52 -10.95
C LYS A 133 6.19 16.72 -9.56
N THR A 134 6.36 15.64 -8.82
CA THR A 134 6.83 15.71 -7.43
C THR A 134 8.33 15.51 -7.28
N GLY A 135 8.99 14.91 -8.28
CA GLY A 135 10.37 14.46 -8.18
C GLY A 135 10.54 13.31 -7.17
N ARG A 136 9.45 12.68 -6.76
CA ARG A 136 9.46 11.61 -5.74
C ARG A 136 9.39 10.23 -6.38
N ARG A 137 10.22 9.32 -5.88
CA ARG A 137 10.16 7.90 -6.25
C ARG A 137 8.90 7.26 -5.70
N LEU A 138 8.20 6.49 -6.54
CA LEU A 138 7.10 5.64 -6.10
C LEU A 138 7.61 4.33 -5.51
N THR A 139 6.76 3.72 -4.68
CA THR A 139 6.90 2.33 -4.25
C THR A 139 5.75 1.51 -4.84
N PHE A 140 6.05 0.35 -5.42
CA PHE A 140 5.04 -0.63 -5.80
C PHE A 140 4.93 -1.70 -4.72
N GLU A 141 3.76 -1.78 -4.09
CA GLU A 141 3.40 -2.88 -3.21
C GLU A 141 2.94 -4.05 -4.06
N TYR A 142 3.58 -5.19 -3.92
CA TYR A 142 3.32 -6.37 -4.73
C TYR A 142 3.13 -7.61 -3.84
N SER A 143 1.87 -7.94 -3.56
CA SER A 143 1.53 -9.16 -2.82
C SER A 143 1.77 -10.38 -3.69
N LEU A 144 2.69 -11.24 -3.28
CA LEU A 144 2.96 -12.52 -3.93
C LEU A 144 1.92 -13.55 -3.53
N VAL A 145 1.13 -13.98 -4.52
CA VAL A 145 0.06 -14.97 -4.38
C VAL A 145 0.43 -16.20 -5.19
N GLY A 146 0.59 -17.32 -4.51
CA GLY A 146 1.04 -18.57 -5.12
C GLY A 146 0.15 -19.01 -6.28
N GLY A 147 0.77 -19.26 -7.45
CA GLY A 147 0.11 -19.68 -8.66
C GLY A 147 -0.76 -18.61 -9.36
N VAL A 148 -0.66 -17.35 -8.94
CA VAL A 148 -1.43 -16.24 -9.55
C VAL A 148 -0.52 -15.20 -10.20
N ASN A 149 0.47 -14.69 -9.45
CA ASN A 149 1.32 -13.57 -9.88
C ASN A 149 2.79 -13.74 -9.45
N ASP A 150 3.23 -14.96 -9.23
CA ASP A 150 4.56 -15.30 -8.71
C ASP A 150 5.45 -16.03 -9.75
N THR A 151 5.10 -15.96 -11.03
CA THR A 151 5.84 -16.61 -12.11
C THR A 151 7.06 -15.80 -12.55
N LYS A 152 7.89 -16.43 -13.36
CA LYS A 152 9.04 -15.78 -13.99
C LYS A 152 8.59 -14.62 -14.90
N GLU A 153 7.54 -14.84 -15.65
CA GLU A 153 6.95 -13.89 -16.59
C GLU A 153 6.43 -12.67 -15.83
N ASP A 154 5.75 -12.88 -14.70
CA ASP A 154 5.31 -11.78 -13.83
C ASP A 154 6.46 -10.91 -13.33
N ALA A 155 7.59 -11.53 -12.99
CA ALA A 155 8.78 -10.78 -12.57
C ALA A 155 9.37 -9.95 -13.72
N GLU A 156 9.42 -10.51 -14.94
CA GLU A 156 9.93 -9.81 -16.12
C GLU A 156 9.02 -8.64 -16.52
N GLU A 157 7.70 -8.83 -16.48
CA GLU A 157 6.72 -7.76 -16.69
C GLU A 157 6.84 -6.67 -15.61
N LEU A 158 7.00 -7.04 -14.34
CA LEU A 158 7.16 -6.09 -13.25
C LEU A 158 8.45 -5.26 -13.39
N ILE A 159 9.55 -5.86 -13.87
CA ILE A 159 10.77 -5.13 -14.22
C ILE A 159 10.46 -4.07 -15.28
N GLY A 160 9.73 -4.44 -16.34
CA GLY A 160 9.32 -3.52 -17.41
C GLY A 160 8.49 -2.33 -16.93
N LEU A 161 7.72 -2.50 -15.85
CA LEU A 161 6.92 -1.43 -15.24
C LEU A 161 7.73 -0.57 -14.25
N ALA A 162 8.57 -1.21 -13.42
CA ALA A 162 9.21 -0.55 -12.29
C ALA A 162 10.55 0.12 -12.64
N ALA A 163 11.38 -0.52 -13.47
CA ALA A 163 12.71 -0.04 -13.80
C ALA A 163 12.71 1.33 -14.52
N PRO A 164 11.83 1.58 -15.53
CA PRO A 164 11.78 2.89 -16.20
C PRO A 164 11.42 4.06 -15.27
N LEU A 165 10.70 3.77 -14.18
CA LEU A 165 10.31 4.78 -13.16
C LEU A 165 11.32 4.90 -12.01
N GLY A 166 12.37 4.07 -11.99
CA GLY A 166 13.26 3.96 -10.84
C GLY A 166 12.53 3.61 -9.54
N SER A 167 11.37 2.96 -9.64
CA SER A 167 10.51 2.66 -8.50
C SER A 167 11.13 1.60 -7.60
N HIS A 168 10.78 1.69 -6.31
CA HIS A 168 11.03 0.60 -5.37
C HIS A 168 9.90 -0.42 -5.45
N VAL A 169 10.20 -1.70 -5.31
CA VAL A 169 9.20 -2.77 -5.19
C VAL A 169 9.28 -3.38 -3.80
N ASN A 170 8.16 -3.38 -3.09
CA ASN A 170 8.02 -4.08 -1.81
C ASN A 170 7.22 -5.36 -2.04
N LEU A 171 7.91 -6.50 -2.00
CA LEU A 171 7.30 -7.82 -2.10
C LEU A 171 6.66 -8.20 -0.78
N ILE A 172 5.38 -8.54 -0.81
CA ILE A 172 4.61 -8.92 0.36
C ILE A 172 4.13 -10.36 0.17
N PRO A 173 4.75 -11.36 0.82
CA PRO A 173 4.15 -12.70 0.85
C PRO A 173 2.71 -12.59 1.38
N VAL A 174 1.73 -13.09 0.62
CA VAL A 174 0.33 -12.97 1.04
C VAL A 174 0.09 -13.78 2.32
N ASN A 175 -0.58 -13.18 3.30
CA ASN A 175 -1.08 -13.93 4.44
C ASN A 175 -2.44 -14.54 4.06
N PRO A 176 -2.57 -15.89 4.08
CA PRO A 176 -3.86 -16.52 3.86
C PRO A 176 -4.88 -16.07 4.91
N ILE A 177 -6.11 -15.90 4.49
CA ILE A 177 -7.25 -15.68 5.37
C ILE A 177 -8.27 -16.80 5.15
N LYS A 178 -9.00 -17.17 6.19
CA LYS A 178 -9.93 -18.33 6.16
C LYS A 178 -11.02 -18.20 5.11
N GLU A 179 -11.41 -16.95 4.79
CA GLU A 179 -12.51 -16.63 3.89
C GLU A 179 -12.12 -16.54 2.42
N ARG A 180 -10.85 -16.82 2.08
CA ARG A 180 -10.32 -16.69 0.71
C ARG A 180 -9.32 -17.80 0.38
N ASP A 181 -9.36 -18.27 -0.86
CA ASP A 181 -8.52 -19.37 -1.36
C ASP A 181 -7.12 -18.91 -1.86
N PHE A 182 -6.64 -17.76 -1.42
CA PHE A 182 -5.31 -17.27 -1.80
C PHE A 182 -4.25 -17.91 -0.91
N VAL A 183 -3.25 -18.49 -1.54
CA VAL A 183 -2.14 -19.17 -0.86
C VAL A 183 -0.85 -18.35 -0.99
N GLN A 184 0.01 -18.46 0.01
CA GLN A 184 1.32 -17.85 -0.01
C GLN A 184 2.23 -18.59 -1.00
N SER A 185 3.04 -17.83 -1.76
CA SER A 185 4.14 -18.40 -2.55
C SER A 185 5.17 -19.06 -1.65
N ASN A 186 5.76 -20.16 -2.08
CA ASN A 186 6.82 -20.80 -1.29
C ASN A 186 8.10 -19.95 -1.26
N HIS A 187 8.92 -20.15 -0.24
CA HIS A 187 10.14 -19.36 -0.01
C HIS A 187 11.10 -19.36 -1.20
N ALA A 188 11.23 -20.50 -1.90
CA ALA A 188 12.09 -20.59 -3.08
C ALA A 188 11.58 -19.73 -4.24
N ALA A 189 10.27 -19.72 -4.48
CA ALA A 189 9.65 -18.86 -5.50
C ALA A 189 9.81 -17.37 -5.14
N ILE A 190 9.60 -16.99 -3.88
CA ILE A 190 9.80 -15.61 -3.40
C ILE A 190 11.25 -15.15 -3.63
N ALA A 191 12.22 -15.97 -3.23
CA ALA A 191 13.65 -15.67 -3.40
C ALA A 191 14.06 -15.60 -4.89
N ALA A 192 13.51 -16.48 -5.73
CA ALA A 192 13.76 -16.46 -7.16
C ALA A 192 13.18 -15.22 -7.83
N PHE A 193 11.98 -14.81 -7.42
CA PHE A 193 11.30 -13.60 -7.89
C PHE A 193 12.11 -12.35 -7.51
N GLN A 194 12.49 -12.22 -6.24
CA GLN A 194 13.34 -11.13 -5.76
C GLN A 194 14.64 -11.04 -6.57
N LYS A 195 15.39 -12.13 -6.67
CA LYS A 195 16.67 -12.16 -7.39
C LYS A 195 16.53 -11.75 -8.86
N ARG A 196 15.39 -12.04 -9.47
CA ARG A 196 15.11 -11.63 -10.85
C ARG A 196 14.89 -10.13 -10.96
N LEU A 197 14.12 -9.55 -10.06
CA LEU A 197 13.91 -8.10 -9.99
C LEU A 197 15.24 -7.36 -9.77
N GLU A 198 16.08 -7.84 -8.84
CA GLU A 198 17.43 -7.28 -8.58
C GLU A 198 18.31 -7.32 -9.84
N LYS A 199 18.32 -8.46 -10.56
CA LYS A 199 19.05 -8.58 -11.83
C LYS A 199 18.52 -7.65 -12.91
N GLY A 200 17.22 -7.34 -12.89
CA GLY A 200 16.57 -6.38 -13.78
C GLY A 200 16.78 -4.92 -13.37
N GLY A 201 17.63 -4.66 -12.36
CA GLY A 201 17.94 -3.30 -11.90
C GLY A 201 16.85 -2.66 -11.04
N VAL A 202 15.89 -3.44 -10.55
CA VAL A 202 14.82 -2.95 -9.68
C VAL A 202 15.26 -3.03 -8.22
N ASN A 203 15.11 -1.93 -7.50
CA ASN A 203 15.34 -1.92 -6.05
C ASN A 203 14.16 -2.62 -5.36
N VAL A 204 14.42 -3.71 -4.65
CA VAL A 204 13.38 -4.58 -4.09
C VAL A 204 13.66 -4.95 -2.64
N THR A 205 12.61 -4.98 -1.84
CA THR A 205 12.61 -5.53 -0.48
C THR A 205 11.53 -6.58 -0.33
N ILE A 206 11.75 -7.54 0.58
CA ILE A 206 10.71 -8.45 1.01
C ILE A 206 10.24 -7.99 2.39
N ARG A 207 8.94 -7.78 2.54
CA ARG A 207 8.34 -7.47 3.84
C ARG A 207 8.54 -8.65 4.77
N ARG A 208 9.16 -8.39 5.92
CA ARG A 208 9.27 -9.41 6.98
C ARG A 208 7.88 -9.76 7.49
N GLU A 209 7.61 -11.03 7.56
CA GLU A 209 6.42 -11.55 8.20
C GLU A 209 6.57 -11.38 9.72
N MET A 210 5.65 -10.61 10.31
CA MET A 210 5.61 -10.39 11.76
C MET A 210 4.17 -10.55 12.25
N GLY A 211 4.01 -11.09 13.47
CA GLY A 211 2.69 -11.21 14.09
C GLY A 211 1.78 -12.27 13.45
N ARG A 212 2.34 -13.32 12.85
CA ARG A 212 1.56 -14.43 12.31
C ARG A 212 0.79 -15.20 13.39
N ASP A 213 1.38 -15.26 14.57
CA ASP A 213 0.84 -15.90 15.78
C ASP A 213 -0.35 -15.15 16.39
N ILE A 214 -0.51 -13.85 16.05
CA ILE A 214 -1.59 -12.99 16.54
C ILE A 214 -2.50 -12.48 15.41
N ASP A 215 -2.47 -13.09 14.23
CA ASP A 215 -3.18 -12.60 13.04
C ASP A 215 -2.91 -11.12 12.72
N GLY A 216 -1.65 -10.71 12.89
CA GLY A 216 -1.20 -9.31 12.78
C GLY A 216 -1.14 -8.73 11.35
N ALA A 217 -1.66 -9.43 10.34
CA ALA A 217 -1.73 -8.88 8.99
C ALA A 217 -2.81 -7.80 8.86
N CYS A 218 -2.68 -6.99 7.81
CA CYS A 218 -3.55 -5.85 7.55
C CYS A 218 -5.04 -6.26 7.63
N GLY A 219 -5.76 -5.63 8.56
CA GLY A 219 -7.18 -5.85 8.79
C GLY A 219 -7.57 -7.10 9.59
N GLN A 220 -6.70 -8.10 9.73
CA GLN A 220 -7.02 -9.33 10.47
C GLN A 220 -7.17 -9.04 11.97
N LEU A 221 -6.22 -8.35 12.58
CA LEU A 221 -6.26 -8.02 14.01
C LEU A 221 -7.47 -7.15 14.38
N ARG A 222 -7.79 -6.13 13.55
CA ARG A 222 -8.98 -5.30 13.75
C ARG A 222 -10.25 -6.14 13.73
N ARG A 223 -10.38 -7.01 12.74
CA ARG A 223 -11.56 -7.87 12.58
C ARG A 223 -11.75 -8.78 13.78
N ARG A 224 -10.70 -9.48 14.20
CA ARG A 224 -10.74 -10.34 15.40
C ARG A 224 -11.21 -9.58 16.63
N HIS A 225 -10.69 -8.37 16.84
CA HIS A 225 -11.10 -7.53 17.96
C HIS A 225 -12.60 -7.14 17.89
N MET A 226 -13.12 -6.87 16.68
CA MET A 226 -14.55 -6.57 16.51
C MET A 226 -15.43 -7.80 16.74
N GLU A 227 -15.00 -8.98 16.32
CA GLU A 227 -15.70 -10.26 16.56
C GLU A 227 -15.76 -10.55 18.07
N GLU A 228 -14.64 -10.41 18.80
CA GLU A 228 -14.54 -10.56 20.26
C GLU A 228 -15.42 -9.58 21.06
N GLN A 229 -15.73 -8.40 20.51
CA GLN A 229 -16.63 -7.41 21.16
C GLN A 229 -18.12 -7.66 20.85
N SER A 230 -18.42 -8.52 19.88
CA SER A 230 -19.79 -8.81 19.45
C SER A 230 -20.35 -10.10 20.10
N GLU A 231 -19.49 -10.88 20.78
CA GLU A 231 -19.84 -12.02 21.64
C GLU A 231 -20.06 -11.57 23.08
#